data_71c1943db59cf4c7f1970a2213c7e0c2
#
_entry.id   71c1943db59cf4c7f1970a2213c7e0c2
#
_cell.length_a   1.000
_cell.length_b   1.000
_cell.length_c   1.000
_cell.angle_alpha   90.00
_cell.angle_beta   90.00
_cell.angle_gamma   90.00
#
_symmetry.space_group_name_H-M   'P 1'
#
loop_
_entity.id
_entity.type
_entity.pdbx_description
1 polymer ?
#
loop_
_entity_poly.entity_id
_entity_poly.type
_entity_poly.pdbx_seq_one_letter_code
_entity_poly.pdbx_strand_id
1 'polypeptide(L)'
;MSQLPMSANLKNNKGDQQSRNERHTFVLVHGGWCGGWLWRYVAPALRERGHVVTTPTLTGLGERRHSENRTATLSTHIEDIVAHIEMEGFQDVTLVSQSYGGMVATGTLARIPDRIRSMIYLDAFVPEDGKSLVDCFSPEDQARFMTFKDEDRSIPPFPLSYLGITDPALVDFMTPKLVNQPWRTLFEPVKVLPCPAHVRMSYVRCTNSVGDHFDRIMERMTRDPNVRTATIDTTHLCMLTVPEATVKTILDLEEIG
;
A
#
# COMPACT_ATOMS: atom_id res chain seq x y z
N MET A 1 45.39 -31.24 -52.96
CA MET A 1 46.33 -30.90 -51.87
C MET A 1 46.40 -29.40 -51.75
N SER A 2 45.78 -28.80 -50.83
CA SER A 2 46.12 -27.48 -50.26
C SER A 2 45.08 -27.12 -49.22
N GLN A 3 45.51 -27.14 -47.99
CA GLN A 3 44.69 -26.73 -46.84
C GLN A 3 44.70 -25.19 -46.76
N LEU A 4 43.58 -24.58 -46.58
CA LEU A 4 43.44 -23.19 -46.16
C LEU A 4 42.98 -23.11 -44.70
N PRO A 5 43.59 -22.36 -43.83
CA PRO A 5 43.07 -22.10 -42.49
C PRO A 5 42.16 -20.89 -42.52
N MET A 6 40.90 -21.05 -42.16
CA MET A 6 40.01 -19.94 -41.84
C MET A 6 40.05 -19.68 -40.31
N SER A 7 40.82 -18.71 -39.90
CA SER A 7 40.69 -18.09 -38.60
C SER A 7 39.61 -17.03 -38.66
N ALA A 8 38.43 -17.33 -38.16
CA ALA A 8 37.39 -16.33 -37.94
C ALA A 8 37.55 -15.69 -36.55
N ASN A 9 37.94 -14.42 -36.57
CA ASN A 9 37.96 -13.51 -35.44
C ASN A 9 36.56 -13.34 -34.86
N LEU A 10 36.23 -14.02 -33.78
CA LEU A 10 35.09 -13.68 -32.93
C LEU A 10 35.43 -12.43 -32.13
N LYS A 11 35.05 -11.27 -32.65
CA LYS A 11 35.00 -10.04 -31.86
C LYS A 11 33.97 -10.25 -30.74
N ASN A 12 34.46 -10.32 -29.51
CA ASN A 12 33.66 -10.24 -28.29
C ASN A 12 32.90 -8.92 -28.28
N ASN A 13 31.64 -8.95 -28.61
CA ASN A 13 30.70 -7.86 -28.35
C ASN A 13 30.32 -7.86 -26.86
N LYS A 14 31.23 -7.31 -26.03
CA LYS A 14 30.90 -6.89 -24.66
C LYS A 14 30.26 -5.51 -24.74
N GLY A 15 28.94 -5.46 -24.89
CA GLY A 15 28.29 -4.17 -24.97
C GLY A 15 26.78 -4.24 -25.12
N ASP A 16 26.10 -5.15 -24.41
CA ASP A 16 24.67 -5.05 -24.15
C ASP A 16 24.35 -5.82 -22.88
N GLN A 17 24.87 -5.34 -21.75
CA GLN A 17 24.23 -5.57 -20.46
C GLN A 17 23.05 -4.58 -20.39
N GLN A 18 22.01 -4.87 -21.15
CA GLN A 18 20.67 -4.43 -20.85
C GLN A 18 20.42 -4.82 -19.40
N SER A 19 20.28 -3.84 -18.51
CA SER A 19 19.82 -4.05 -17.14
C SER A 19 18.57 -4.92 -17.24
N ARG A 20 18.66 -6.17 -16.88
CA ARG A 20 17.49 -7.06 -16.76
C ARG A 20 16.61 -6.38 -15.74
N ASN A 21 15.50 -5.80 -16.20
CA ASN A 21 14.48 -5.25 -15.35
C ASN A 21 14.04 -6.38 -14.39
N GLU A 22 14.52 -6.34 -13.16
CA GLU A 22 14.29 -7.41 -12.20
C GLU A 22 12.79 -7.47 -11.93
N ARG A 23 12.20 -8.65 -12.10
CA ARG A 23 10.76 -8.86 -11.93
C ARG A 23 10.44 -8.87 -10.45
N HIS A 24 9.67 -7.88 -9.98
CA HIS A 24 9.24 -7.75 -8.60
C HIS A 24 7.80 -8.20 -8.41
N THR A 25 7.46 -8.60 -7.19
CA THR A 25 6.10 -8.93 -6.78
C THR A 25 5.55 -7.82 -5.89
N PHE A 26 4.52 -7.13 -6.37
CA PHE A 26 3.82 -6.08 -5.62
C PHE A 26 2.47 -6.59 -5.14
N VAL A 27 2.21 -6.43 -3.85
CA VAL A 27 0.89 -6.59 -3.25
C VAL A 27 0.41 -5.21 -2.79
N LEU A 28 -0.65 -4.69 -3.43
CA LEU A 28 -1.14 -3.33 -3.21
C LEU A 28 -2.36 -3.37 -2.28
N VAL A 29 -2.20 -2.85 -1.06
CA VAL A 29 -3.23 -2.86 -0.02
C VAL A 29 -3.94 -1.50 0.02
N HIS A 30 -5.25 -1.52 -0.23
CA HIS A 30 -6.08 -0.32 -0.29
C HIS A 30 -6.38 0.27 1.09
N GLY A 31 -6.79 1.53 1.11
CA GLY A 31 -7.26 2.25 2.30
C GLY A 31 -8.66 1.85 2.77
N GLY A 32 -9.11 2.49 3.85
CA GLY A 32 -10.46 2.29 4.36
C GLY A 32 -11.54 2.61 3.34
N TRP A 33 -12.72 2.03 3.51
CA TRP A 33 -13.93 2.23 2.70
C TRP A 33 -13.83 1.84 1.22
N CYS A 34 -12.63 1.48 0.76
CA CYS A 34 -12.29 1.21 -0.64
C CYS A 34 -12.25 -0.30 -0.95
N GLY A 35 -11.58 -0.67 -2.02
CA GLY A 35 -11.29 -2.03 -2.45
C GLY A 35 -10.12 -2.03 -3.41
N GLY A 36 -9.76 -3.18 -3.95
CA GLY A 36 -8.66 -3.32 -4.92
C GLY A 36 -8.79 -2.43 -6.16
N TRP A 37 -10.02 -1.98 -6.48
CA TRP A 37 -10.31 -1.02 -7.55
C TRP A 37 -9.57 0.32 -7.42
N LEU A 38 -9.12 0.67 -6.20
CA LEU A 38 -8.34 1.88 -5.93
C LEU A 38 -7.05 1.94 -6.77
N TRP A 39 -6.48 0.78 -7.07
CA TRP A 39 -5.22 0.62 -7.78
C TRP A 39 -5.37 0.50 -9.31
N ARG A 40 -6.55 0.85 -9.86
CA ARG A 40 -6.93 0.62 -11.26
C ARG A 40 -5.98 1.20 -12.31
N TYR A 41 -5.23 2.24 -11.97
CA TYR A 41 -4.26 2.87 -12.87
C TYR A 41 -2.82 2.44 -12.55
N VAL A 42 -2.49 2.25 -11.29
CA VAL A 42 -1.14 1.87 -10.85
C VAL A 42 -0.85 0.40 -11.16
N ALA A 43 -1.78 -0.52 -10.85
CA ALA A 43 -1.53 -1.94 -11.05
C ALA A 43 -1.28 -2.33 -12.52
N PRO A 44 -2.07 -1.87 -13.52
CA PRO A 44 -1.76 -2.12 -14.92
C PRO A 44 -0.40 -1.55 -15.33
N ALA A 45 -0.08 -0.31 -14.92
CA ALA A 45 1.18 0.34 -15.28
C ALA A 45 2.42 -0.38 -14.75
N LEU A 46 2.34 -0.99 -13.55
CA LEU A 46 3.40 -1.85 -13.01
C LEU A 46 3.47 -3.20 -13.76
N ARG A 47 2.31 -3.79 -14.12
CA ARG A 47 2.27 -5.03 -14.92
C ARG A 47 2.87 -4.87 -16.32
N GLU A 48 2.59 -3.74 -16.99
CA GLU A 48 3.17 -3.40 -18.30
C GLU A 48 4.69 -3.33 -18.25
N ARG A 49 5.27 -3.04 -17.09
CA ARG A 49 6.72 -3.06 -16.84
C ARG A 49 7.27 -4.44 -16.47
N GLY A 50 6.44 -5.49 -16.53
CA GLY A 50 6.85 -6.88 -16.34
C GLY A 50 6.76 -7.39 -14.89
N HIS A 51 6.25 -6.59 -13.95
CA HIS A 51 6.11 -6.99 -12.55
C HIS A 51 4.87 -7.88 -12.31
N VAL A 52 4.91 -8.70 -11.25
CA VAL A 52 3.72 -9.36 -10.70
C VAL A 52 3.01 -8.36 -9.80
N VAL A 53 1.71 -8.14 -10.03
CA VAL A 53 0.97 -7.16 -9.23
C VAL A 53 -0.40 -7.70 -8.86
N THR A 54 -0.72 -7.71 -7.58
CA THR A 54 -2.04 -8.08 -7.08
C THR A 54 -2.64 -6.95 -6.22
N THR A 55 -3.96 -6.91 -6.18
CA THR A 55 -4.72 -5.87 -5.49
C THR A 55 -5.85 -6.51 -4.68
N PRO A 56 -5.51 -7.31 -3.64
CA PRO A 56 -6.52 -7.98 -2.84
C PRO A 56 -7.48 -6.99 -2.18
N THR A 57 -8.77 -7.33 -2.15
CA THR A 57 -9.77 -6.56 -1.44
C THR A 57 -10.02 -7.17 -0.06
N LEU A 58 -10.00 -6.33 0.96
CA LEU A 58 -10.20 -6.72 2.36
C LEU A 58 -11.65 -7.13 2.62
N THR A 59 -11.85 -8.07 3.54
CA THR A 59 -13.16 -8.62 3.91
C THR A 59 -14.16 -7.52 4.31
N GLY A 60 -15.37 -7.58 3.74
CA GLY A 60 -16.45 -6.62 3.99
C GLY A 60 -16.32 -5.30 3.22
N LEU A 61 -15.28 -5.11 2.40
CA LEU A 61 -15.04 -3.89 1.63
C LEU A 61 -15.10 -4.15 0.12
N GLY A 62 -15.18 -3.10 -0.67
CA GLY A 62 -15.23 -3.15 -2.12
C GLY A 62 -16.23 -4.18 -2.66
N GLU A 63 -15.79 -5.02 -3.59
CA GLU A 63 -16.58 -6.13 -4.16
C GLU A 63 -16.85 -7.25 -3.15
N ARG A 64 -16.13 -7.30 -2.03
CA ARG A 64 -16.35 -8.26 -0.95
C ARG A 64 -17.33 -7.75 0.12
N ARG A 65 -18.05 -6.66 -0.15
CA ARG A 65 -19.06 -6.06 0.76
C ARG A 65 -20.18 -7.01 1.17
N HIS A 66 -20.38 -8.10 0.44
CA HIS A 66 -21.36 -9.15 0.75
C HIS A 66 -20.85 -10.12 1.84
N SER A 67 -19.53 -10.15 2.11
CA SER A 67 -18.97 -10.93 3.21
C SER A 67 -19.38 -10.31 4.55
N GLU A 68 -19.36 -11.11 5.63
CA GLU A 68 -19.73 -10.62 6.95
C GLU A 68 -18.85 -9.43 7.38
N ASN A 69 -19.40 -8.22 7.26
CA ASN A 69 -18.66 -7.00 7.52
C ASN A 69 -18.76 -6.50 8.98
N ARG A 70 -19.76 -6.97 9.76
CA ARG A 70 -19.94 -6.52 11.16
C ARG A 70 -18.92 -7.11 12.10
N THR A 71 -18.44 -8.33 11.84
CA THR A 71 -17.47 -9.04 12.66
C THR A 71 -16.04 -8.88 12.20
N ALA A 72 -15.82 -8.34 11.00
CA ALA A 72 -14.47 -8.10 10.49
C ALA A 72 -13.68 -7.16 11.40
N THR A 73 -12.47 -7.55 11.74
CA THR A 73 -11.53 -6.83 12.62
C THR A 73 -10.26 -6.48 11.84
N LEU A 74 -9.32 -5.76 12.44
CA LEU A 74 -8.01 -5.54 11.84
C LEU A 74 -7.28 -6.87 11.61
N SER A 75 -7.38 -7.81 12.57
CA SER A 75 -6.81 -9.16 12.42
C SER A 75 -7.42 -9.93 11.24
N THR A 76 -8.72 -9.76 10.95
CA THR A 76 -9.34 -10.33 9.75
C THR A 76 -8.69 -9.77 8.46
N HIS A 77 -8.48 -8.46 8.40
CA HIS A 77 -7.86 -7.83 7.23
C HIS A 77 -6.37 -8.16 7.09
N ILE A 78 -5.66 -8.34 8.20
CA ILE A 78 -4.27 -8.84 8.19
C ILE A 78 -4.26 -10.27 7.62
N GLU A 79 -5.18 -11.13 8.06
CA GLU A 79 -5.29 -12.50 7.54
C GLU A 79 -5.63 -12.54 6.04
N ASP A 80 -6.49 -11.63 5.54
CA ASP A 80 -6.76 -11.52 4.10
C ASP A 80 -5.46 -11.35 3.29
N ILE A 81 -4.51 -10.55 3.77
CA ILE A 81 -3.24 -10.29 3.08
C ILE A 81 -2.23 -11.42 3.31
N VAL A 82 -2.14 -11.93 4.53
CA VAL A 82 -1.26 -13.07 4.86
C VAL A 82 -1.65 -14.28 4.01
N ALA A 83 -2.94 -14.69 4.07
CA ALA A 83 -3.43 -15.83 3.31
C ALA A 83 -3.28 -15.63 1.79
N HIS A 84 -3.51 -14.40 1.30
CA HIS A 84 -3.29 -14.09 -0.12
C HIS A 84 -1.82 -14.34 -0.52
N ILE A 85 -0.87 -13.80 0.23
CA ILE A 85 0.57 -13.98 -0.07
C ILE A 85 0.98 -15.45 0.02
N GLU A 86 0.48 -16.18 1.01
CA GLU A 86 0.79 -17.60 1.21
C GLU A 86 0.20 -18.50 0.14
N MET A 87 -1.08 -18.31 -0.21
CA MET A 87 -1.78 -19.14 -1.20
C MET A 87 -1.25 -18.91 -2.62
N GLU A 88 -0.86 -17.67 -2.96
CA GLU A 88 -0.18 -17.38 -4.24
C GLU A 88 1.29 -17.85 -4.24
N GLY A 89 1.84 -18.28 -3.10
CA GLY A 89 3.22 -18.72 -2.95
C GLY A 89 4.25 -17.60 -3.13
N PHE A 90 3.85 -16.35 -2.92
CA PHE A 90 4.72 -15.19 -3.13
C PHE A 90 5.85 -15.14 -2.11
N GLN A 91 7.03 -14.74 -2.60
CA GLN A 91 8.25 -14.46 -1.85
C GLN A 91 8.79 -13.09 -2.29
N ASP A 92 9.64 -12.49 -1.49
CA ASP A 92 10.28 -11.21 -1.78
C ASP A 92 9.27 -10.12 -2.18
N VAL A 93 8.16 -10.05 -1.41
CA VAL A 93 7.03 -9.16 -1.71
C VAL A 93 7.38 -7.71 -1.36
N THR A 94 7.13 -6.79 -2.29
CA THR A 94 6.97 -5.37 -1.99
C THR A 94 5.51 -5.11 -1.63
N LEU A 95 5.27 -4.82 -0.35
CA LEU A 95 3.94 -4.54 0.18
C LEU A 95 3.70 -3.02 0.14
N VAL A 96 2.85 -2.58 -0.77
CA VAL A 96 2.50 -1.16 -0.93
C VAL A 96 1.14 -0.92 -0.29
N SER A 97 1.06 -0.01 0.66
CA SER A 97 -0.15 0.25 1.43
C SER A 97 -0.54 1.72 1.42
N GLN A 98 -1.84 2.00 1.39
CA GLN A 98 -2.38 3.35 1.40
C GLN A 98 -3.29 3.56 2.61
N SER A 99 -3.17 4.71 3.31
CA SER A 99 -4.08 5.09 4.39
C SER A 99 -4.22 4.00 5.48
N TYR A 100 -5.45 3.56 5.78
CA TYR A 100 -5.75 2.43 6.67
C TYR A 100 -4.96 1.16 6.31
N GLY A 101 -4.69 0.94 5.03
CA GLY A 101 -3.90 -0.22 4.58
C GLY A 101 -2.53 -0.34 5.25
N GLY A 102 -2.00 0.77 5.77
CA GLY A 102 -0.76 0.76 6.55
C GLY A 102 -0.86 -0.02 7.87
N MET A 103 -2.02 0.02 8.54
CA MET A 103 -2.29 -0.81 9.72
C MET A 103 -2.23 -2.30 9.36
N VAL A 104 -2.88 -2.66 8.25
CA VAL A 104 -2.93 -4.03 7.74
C VAL A 104 -1.53 -4.51 7.32
N ALA A 105 -0.81 -3.69 6.56
CA ALA A 105 0.55 -4.01 6.10
C ALA A 105 1.53 -4.20 7.25
N THR A 106 1.45 -3.35 8.29
CA THR A 106 2.28 -3.49 9.50
C THR A 106 2.00 -4.80 10.22
N GLY A 107 0.73 -5.18 10.39
CA GLY A 107 0.35 -6.46 10.98
C GLY A 107 0.75 -7.66 10.11
N THR A 108 0.69 -7.53 8.79
CA THR A 108 1.16 -8.55 7.85
C THR A 108 2.67 -8.79 7.99
N LEU A 109 3.47 -7.71 8.05
CA LEU A 109 4.91 -7.83 8.29
C LEU A 109 5.21 -8.56 9.60
N ALA A 110 4.46 -8.29 10.67
CA ALA A 110 4.64 -8.98 11.95
C ALA A 110 4.33 -10.49 11.90
N ARG A 111 3.52 -10.95 10.93
CA ARG A 111 3.09 -12.34 10.77
C ARG A 111 4.00 -13.16 9.86
N ILE A 112 4.43 -12.58 8.74
CA ILE A 112 5.18 -13.27 7.69
C ILE A 112 6.41 -12.45 7.23
N PRO A 113 7.30 -12.03 8.16
CA PRO A 113 8.41 -11.14 7.84
C PRO A 113 9.35 -11.70 6.76
N ASP A 114 9.54 -13.02 6.73
CA ASP A 114 10.46 -13.69 5.80
C ASP A 114 9.97 -13.67 4.34
N ARG A 115 8.70 -13.32 4.10
CA ARG A 115 8.13 -13.18 2.76
C ARG A 115 8.18 -11.75 2.23
N ILE A 116 8.48 -10.78 3.10
CA ILE A 116 8.42 -9.36 2.77
C ILE A 116 9.84 -8.83 2.53
N ARG A 117 10.07 -8.28 1.35
CA ARG A 117 11.32 -7.61 0.97
C ARG A 117 11.28 -6.12 1.27
N SER A 118 10.13 -5.51 1.07
CA SER A 118 9.98 -4.06 1.17
C SER A 118 8.58 -3.63 1.58
N MET A 119 8.50 -2.55 2.33
CA MET A 119 7.28 -1.89 2.78
C MET A 119 7.25 -0.46 2.23
N ILE A 120 6.20 -0.09 1.48
CA ILE A 120 5.97 1.27 1.01
C ILE A 120 4.63 1.77 1.56
N TYR A 121 4.69 2.78 2.40
CA TYR A 121 3.52 3.45 2.98
C TYR A 121 3.20 4.72 2.17
N LEU A 122 2.13 4.70 1.39
CA LEU A 122 1.66 5.84 0.59
C LEU A 122 0.61 6.62 1.37
N ASP A 123 1.00 7.73 1.96
CA ASP A 123 0.13 8.58 2.81
C ASP A 123 -0.68 7.71 3.77
N ALA A 124 0.02 6.79 4.45
CA ALA A 124 -0.57 5.68 5.19
C ALA A 124 -0.30 5.80 6.70
N PHE A 125 -1.15 5.16 7.48
CA PHE A 125 -0.93 5.03 8.91
C PHE A 125 0.20 4.04 9.18
N VAL A 126 1.17 4.46 9.99
CA VAL A 126 2.24 3.62 10.52
C VAL A 126 2.06 3.58 12.03
N PRO A 127 1.45 2.54 12.57
CA PRO A 127 1.11 2.47 13.99
C PRO A 127 2.34 2.31 14.90
N GLU A 128 2.16 2.65 16.16
CA GLU A 128 3.01 2.21 17.26
C GLU A 128 2.47 0.90 17.85
N ASP A 129 3.32 0.11 18.52
CA ASP A 129 2.91 -1.17 19.10
C ASP A 129 1.74 -1.01 20.10
N GLY A 130 0.73 -1.84 19.94
CA GLY A 130 -0.46 -1.82 20.76
C GLY A 130 -1.43 -0.67 20.53
N LYS A 131 -1.21 0.14 19.47
CA LYS A 131 -2.13 1.22 19.09
C LYS A 131 -3.07 0.79 17.98
N SER A 132 -4.30 1.30 18.06
CA SER A 132 -5.32 1.17 17.02
C SER A 132 -5.25 2.36 16.04
N LEU A 133 -6.00 2.27 14.93
CA LEU A 133 -6.10 3.42 14.03
C LEU A 133 -6.71 4.64 14.74
N VAL A 134 -7.73 4.43 15.55
CA VAL A 134 -8.43 5.51 16.27
C VAL A 134 -7.47 6.29 17.16
N ASP A 135 -6.47 5.65 17.74
CA ASP A 135 -5.45 6.31 18.58
C ASP A 135 -4.59 7.34 17.80
N CYS A 136 -4.60 7.28 16.45
CA CYS A 136 -3.84 8.21 15.62
C CYS A 136 -4.57 9.55 15.40
N PHE A 137 -5.87 9.61 15.70
CA PHE A 137 -6.71 10.78 15.47
C PHE A 137 -6.76 11.72 16.67
N SER A 138 -7.30 12.92 16.46
CA SER A 138 -7.56 13.89 17.53
C SER A 138 -8.58 13.35 18.54
N PRO A 139 -8.58 13.83 19.80
CA PRO A 139 -9.59 13.45 20.79
C PRO A 139 -11.04 13.67 20.30
N GLU A 140 -11.27 14.70 19.50
CA GLU A 140 -12.59 15.00 18.92
C GLU A 140 -13.02 13.93 17.91
N ASP A 141 -12.12 13.54 17.00
CA ASP A 141 -12.39 12.48 16.04
C ASP A 141 -12.52 11.11 16.71
N GLN A 142 -11.72 10.84 17.74
CA GLN A 142 -11.85 9.62 18.55
C GLN A 142 -13.25 9.53 19.18
N ALA A 143 -13.75 10.63 19.78
CA ALA A 143 -15.09 10.68 20.34
C ALA A 143 -16.17 10.42 19.27
N ARG A 144 -15.99 10.98 18.07
CA ARG A 144 -16.86 10.71 16.93
C ARG A 144 -16.86 9.24 16.52
N PHE A 145 -15.70 8.59 16.46
CA PHE A 145 -15.63 7.16 16.13
C PHE A 145 -16.24 6.28 17.24
N MET A 146 -16.12 6.68 18.50
CA MET A 146 -16.74 5.97 19.62
C MET A 146 -18.25 5.81 19.46
N THR A 147 -18.98 6.80 18.90
CA THR A 147 -20.43 6.67 18.70
C THR A 147 -20.80 5.50 17.80
N PHE A 148 -20.00 5.22 16.77
CA PHE A 148 -20.24 4.06 15.89
C PHE A 148 -19.98 2.73 16.59
N LYS A 149 -18.96 2.68 17.46
CA LYS A 149 -18.67 1.52 18.28
C LYS A 149 -19.80 1.25 19.29
N ASP A 150 -20.25 2.28 20.00
CA ASP A 150 -21.28 2.17 21.03
C ASP A 150 -22.63 1.73 20.44
N GLU A 151 -22.91 2.12 19.20
CA GLU A 151 -24.12 1.76 18.46
C GLU A 151 -23.96 0.47 17.63
N ASP A 152 -22.79 -0.20 17.68
CA ASP A 152 -22.41 -1.37 16.87
C ASP A 152 -22.69 -1.14 15.36
N ARG A 153 -22.35 0.05 14.85
CA ARG A 153 -22.56 0.45 13.45
C ARG A 153 -21.26 0.59 12.69
N SER A 154 -21.28 0.20 11.41
CA SER A 154 -20.18 0.48 10.48
C SER A 154 -20.04 1.98 10.24
N ILE A 155 -18.80 2.43 10.07
CA ILE A 155 -18.42 3.83 9.90
C ILE A 155 -18.56 4.23 8.43
N PRO A 156 -19.36 5.26 8.09
CA PRO A 156 -19.49 5.73 6.72
C PRO A 156 -18.19 6.35 6.21
N PRO A 157 -17.96 6.35 4.89
CA PRO A 157 -16.78 6.98 4.30
C PRO A 157 -16.76 8.49 4.59
N PHE A 158 -15.56 9.06 4.66
CA PHE A 158 -15.40 10.50 4.64
C PHE A 158 -15.91 11.10 3.34
N PRO A 159 -16.41 12.33 3.33
CA PRO A 159 -16.73 13.05 2.10
C PRO A 159 -15.50 13.06 1.16
N LEU A 160 -15.71 12.80 -0.12
CA LEU A 160 -14.62 12.79 -1.10
C LEU A 160 -13.89 14.15 -1.17
N SER A 161 -14.63 15.25 -0.98
CA SER A 161 -14.06 16.60 -0.88
C SER A 161 -13.10 16.77 0.29
N TYR A 162 -13.33 16.08 1.42
CA TYR A 162 -12.40 16.06 2.55
C TYR A 162 -11.10 15.34 2.18
N LEU A 163 -11.16 14.33 1.31
CA LEU A 163 -9.98 13.63 0.78
C LEU A 163 -9.32 14.38 -0.38
N GLY A 164 -9.80 15.59 -0.71
CA GLY A 164 -9.31 16.42 -1.79
C GLY A 164 -9.75 15.96 -3.19
N ILE A 165 -10.75 15.09 -3.29
CA ILE A 165 -11.29 14.62 -4.56
C ILE A 165 -12.49 15.51 -4.95
N THR A 166 -12.26 16.39 -5.92
CA THR A 166 -13.24 17.34 -6.43
C THR A 166 -13.51 17.19 -7.94
N ASP A 167 -12.70 16.41 -8.65
CA ASP A 167 -12.93 16.08 -10.07
C ASP A 167 -14.25 15.29 -10.19
N PRO A 168 -15.24 15.79 -10.97
CA PRO A 168 -16.52 15.13 -11.11
C PRO A 168 -16.42 13.69 -11.62
N ALA A 169 -15.50 13.41 -12.54
CA ALA A 169 -15.33 12.07 -13.08
C ALA A 169 -14.82 11.08 -12.02
N LEU A 170 -13.90 11.52 -11.14
CA LEU A 170 -13.45 10.72 -10.00
C LEU A 170 -14.55 10.56 -8.95
N VAL A 171 -15.32 11.61 -8.65
CA VAL A 171 -16.45 11.56 -7.72
C VAL A 171 -17.50 10.55 -8.22
N ASP A 172 -17.90 10.63 -9.47
CA ASP A 172 -18.87 9.72 -10.09
C ASP A 172 -18.36 8.27 -10.12
N PHE A 173 -17.07 8.09 -10.37
CA PHE A 173 -16.43 6.78 -10.35
C PHE A 173 -16.37 6.16 -8.95
N MET A 174 -16.03 6.94 -7.93
CA MET A 174 -15.76 6.45 -6.57
C MET A 174 -17.04 6.26 -5.76
N THR A 175 -18.00 7.19 -5.83
CA THR A 175 -19.18 7.23 -4.96
C THR A 175 -19.93 5.89 -4.89
N PRO A 176 -20.25 5.19 -6.01
CA PRO A 176 -20.96 3.92 -5.95
C PRO A 176 -20.13 2.74 -5.45
N LYS A 177 -18.81 2.92 -5.24
CA LYS A 177 -17.87 1.87 -4.84
C LYS A 177 -17.42 1.96 -3.39
N LEU A 178 -17.66 3.10 -2.75
CA LEU A 178 -17.37 3.28 -1.33
C LEU A 178 -18.33 2.44 -0.49
N VAL A 179 -17.79 1.80 0.55
CA VAL A 179 -18.54 0.92 1.46
C VAL A 179 -18.26 1.34 2.90
N ASN A 180 -19.25 1.21 3.77
CA ASN A 180 -19.03 1.48 5.19
C ASN A 180 -17.96 0.56 5.77
N GLN A 181 -17.05 1.14 6.55
CA GLN A 181 -15.94 0.43 7.21
C GLN A 181 -16.44 -0.26 8.48
N PRO A 182 -16.18 -1.55 8.71
CA PRO A 182 -16.46 -2.20 9.99
C PRO A 182 -15.72 -1.48 11.12
N TRP A 183 -16.44 -1.03 12.14
CA TRP A 183 -15.83 -0.21 13.20
C TRP A 183 -14.68 -0.94 13.94
N ARG A 184 -14.81 -2.26 14.13
CA ARG A 184 -13.79 -3.08 14.80
C ARG A 184 -12.42 -3.00 14.15
N THR A 185 -12.37 -2.79 12.84
CA THR A 185 -11.12 -2.68 12.08
C THR A 185 -10.31 -1.43 12.44
N LEU A 186 -10.98 -0.38 12.94
CA LEU A 186 -10.33 0.87 13.34
C LEU A 186 -9.94 0.87 14.82
N PHE A 187 -10.60 0.04 15.64
CA PHE A 187 -10.43 0.02 17.10
C PHE A 187 -9.54 -1.11 17.60
N GLU A 188 -9.30 -2.14 16.80
CA GLU A 188 -8.41 -3.22 17.19
C GLU A 188 -6.95 -2.75 17.16
N PRO A 189 -6.20 -2.91 18.27
CA PRO A 189 -4.77 -2.58 18.28
C PRO A 189 -3.96 -3.52 17.40
N VAL A 190 -2.91 -3.00 16.79
CA VAL A 190 -1.98 -3.81 16.01
C VAL A 190 -0.72 -4.14 16.80
N LYS A 191 -0.20 -5.34 16.59
CA LYS A 191 1.12 -5.72 17.05
C LYS A 191 2.18 -5.22 16.07
N VAL A 192 3.11 -4.41 16.56
CA VAL A 192 4.28 -3.96 15.78
C VAL A 192 5.51 -4.69 16.31
N LEU A 193 6.26 -5.31 15.42
CA LEU A 193 7.55 -5.90 15.73
C LEU A 193 8.67 -5.01 15.16
N PRO A 194 9.90 -5.09 15.71
CA PRO A 194 11.06 -4.45 15.09
C PRO A 194 11.16 -4.87 13.63
N CYS A 195 11.36 -3.90 12.73
CA CYS A 195 11.51 -4.19 11.32
C CYS A 195 12.76 -5.04 11.10
N PRO A 196 12.65 -6.21 10.46
CA PRO A 196 13.82 -7.04 10.18
C PRO A 196 14.82 -6.30 9.29
N ALA A 197 16.12 -6.52 9.51
CA ALA A 197 17.18 -5.80 8.80
C ALA A 197 17.18 -6.02 7.27
N HIS A 198 16.57 -7.11 6.79
CA HIS A 198 16.45 -7.38 5.36
C HIS A 198 15.26 -6.66 4.71
N VAL A 199 14.32 -6.12 5.48
CA VAL A 199 13.12 -5.44 4.97
C VAL A 199 13.42 -3.95 4.81
N ARG A 200 13.30 -3.44 3.59
CA ARG A 200 13.39 -1.98 3.33
C ARG A 200 12.07 -1.33 3.69
N MET A 201 12.14 -0.16 4.29
CA MET A 201 10.95 0.62 4.65
C MET A 201 10.98 1.99 3.98
N SER A 202 9.86 2.39 3.41
CA SER A 202 9.71 3.69 2.76
C SER A 202 8.38 4.34 3.14
N TYR A 203 8.38 5.65 3.29
CA TYR A 203 7.19 6.45 3.54
C TYR A 203 7.04 7.55 2.50
N VAL A 204 5.86 7.68 1.92
CA VAL A 204 5.54 8.70 0.93
C VAL A 204 4.40 9.57 1.46
N ARG A 205 4.65 10.88 1.56
CA ARG A 205 3.65 11.88 1.97
C ARG A 205 3.02 12.55 0.75
N CYS A 206 1.70 12.57 0.69
CA CYS A 206 0.95 13.39 -0.28
C CYS A 206 0.78 14.80 0.30
N THR A 207 1.46 15.80 -0.26
CA THR A 207 1.64 17.12 0.37
C THR A 207 0.35 17.93 0.56
N ASN A 208 -0.69 17.65 -0.23
CA ASN A 208 -2.00 18.32 -0.18
C ASN A 208 -3.08 17.45 0.51
N SER A 209 -2.69 16.37 1.14
CA SER A 209 -3.60 15.55 1.94
C SER A 209 -3.87 16.21 3.29
N VAL A 210 -5.13 16.20 3.72
CA VAL A 210 -5.56 16.76 4.99
C VAL A 210 -5.27 15.83 6.17
N GLY A 211 -5.10 16.44 7.34
CA GLY A 211 -4.84 15.76 8.60
C GLY A 211 -3.35 15.81 9.00
N ASP A 212 -3.09 16.38 10.16
CA ASP A 212 -1.75 16.55 10.75
C ASP A 212 -1.09 15.21 11.17
N HIS A 213 -1.90 14.15 11.29
CA HIS A 213 -1.40 12.82 11.62
C HIS A 213 -0.41 12.28 10.58
N PHE A 214 -0.61 12.55 9.28
CA PHE A 214 0.35 12.13 8.24
C PHE A 214 1.65 12.95 8.30
N ASP A 215 1.57 14.22 8.69
CA ASP A 215 2.77 15.05 8.89
C ASP A 215 3.58 14.57 10.09
N ARG A 216 2.92 14.23 11.21
CA ARG A 216 3.57 13.63 12.39
C ARG A 216 4.21 12.27 12.06
N ILE A 217 3.55 11.45 11.24
CA ILE A 217 4.13 10.19 10.79
C ILE A 217 5.35 10.47 9.91
N MET A 218 5.26 11.38 8.93
CA MET A 218 6.38 11.75 8.07
C MET A 218 7.59 12.23 8.87
N GLU A 219 7.38 13.11 9.87
CA GLU A 219 8.44 13.56 10.76
C GLU A 219 9.11 12.40 11.52
N ARG A 220 8.29 11.46 12.05
CA ARG A 220 8.81 10.28 12.74
C ARG A 220 9.62 9.39 11.81
N MET A 221 9.11 9.12 10.61
CA MET A 221 9.77 8.27 9.62
C MET A 221 11.08 8.89 9.11
N THR A 222 11.12 10.22 8.94
CA THR A 222 12.34 10.93 8.51
C THR A 222 13.46 10.89 9.56
N ARG A 223 13.14 10.71 10.84
CA ARG A 223 14.15 10.59 11.92
C ARG A 223 14.83 9.22 11.95
N ASP A 224 14.22 8.21 11.34
CA ASP A 224 14.83 6.86 11.24
C ASP A 224 15.73 6.81 9.99
N PRO A 225 17.06 6.64 10.15
CA PRO A 225 17.99 6.60 9.01
C PRO A 225 17.80 5.37 8.12
N ASN A 226 17.06 4.37 8.56
CA ASN A 226 16.78 3.16 7.79
C ASN A 226 15.50 3.29 6.94
N VAL A 227 14.77 4.41 7.07
CA VAL A 227 13.55 4.65 6.32
C VAL A 227 13.81 5.66 5.20
N ARG A 228 13.45 5.28 3.98
CA ARG A 228 13.43 6.22 2.85
C ARG A 228 12.14 7.04 2.87
N THR A 229 12.24 8.32 2.61
CA THR A 229 11.08 9.20 2.54
C THR A 229 11.01 9.89 1.19
N ALA A 230 9.78 10.09 0.70
CA ALA A 230 9.50 10.85 -0.51
C ALA A 230 8.19 11.65 -0.35
N THR A 231 7.96 12.59 -1.25
CA THR A 231 6.72 13.35 -1.33
C THR A 231 6.14 13.29 -2.73
N ILE A 232 4.80 13.34 -2.80
CA ILE A 232 4.07 13.53 -4.05
C ILE A 232 3.16 14.74 -3.87
N ASP A 233 3.25 15.71 -4.78
CA ASP A 233 2.43 16.92 -4.76
C ASP A 233 1.01 16.61 -5.24
N THR A 234 0.19 16.10 -4.35
CA THR A 234 -1.20 15.70 -4.60
C THR A 234 -1.96 15.49 -3.30
N THR A 235 -3.25 15.17 -3.43
CA THR A 235 -4.16 14.82 -2.33
C THR A 235 -4.00 13.35 -1.90
N HIS A 236 -4.77 12.93 -0.89
CA HIS A 236 -4.65 11.62 -0.21
C HIS A 236 -4.69 10.39 -1.15
N LEU A 237 -5.32 10.49 -2.31
CA LEU A 237 -5.50 9.35 -3.23
C LEU A 237 -4.60 9.45 -4.47
N CYS A 238 -3.28 9.55 -4.24
CA CYS A 238 -2.27 9.72 -5.28
C CYS A 238 -2.38 8.71 -6.43
N MET A 239 -2.77 7.46 -6.15
CA MET A 239 -2.95 6.40 -7.14
C MET A 239 -4.10 6.66 -8.15
N LEU A 240 -5.03 7.58 -7.84
CA LEU A 240 -6.10 8.01 -8.72
C LEU A 240 -5.83 9.39 -9.33
N THR A 241 -5.27 10.32 -8.55
CA THR A 241 -5.08 11.71 -8.96
C THR A 241 -3.83 11.92 -9.82
N VAL A 242 -2.74 11.22 -9.50
CA VAL A 242 -1.45 11.31 -10.21
C VAL A 242 -0.79 9.92 -10.36
N PRO A 243 -1.45 8.98 -11.05
CA PRO A 243 -1.01 7.58 -11.12
C PRO A 243 0.41 7.40 -11.67
N GLU A 244 0.81 8.18 -12.66
CA GLU A 244 2.14 8.09 -13.25
C GLU A 244 3.23 8.49 -12.24
N ALA A 245 3.04 9.60 -11.52
CA ALA A 245 3.95 10.02 -10.47
C ALA A 245 3.99 8.99 -9.33
N THR A 246 2.85 8.38 -8.99
CA THR A 246 2.78 7.33 -7.98
C THR A 246 3.57 6.09 -8.40
N VAL A 247 3.41 5.62 -9.64
CA VAL A 247 4.18 4.49 -10.19
C VAL A 247 5.67 4.80 -10.17
N LYS A 248 6.06 6.00 -10.68
CA LYS A 248 7.46 6.42 -10.67
C LYS A 248 8.05 6.40 -9.26
N THR A 249 7.35 6.96 -8.28
CA THR A 249 7.82 7.00 -6.89
C THR A 249 7.99 5.59 -6.30
N ILE A 250 7.05 4.67 -6.57
CA ILE A 250 7.16 3.27 -6.14
C ILE A 250 8.42 2.62 -6.72
N LEU A 251 8.66 2.79 -8.02
CA LEU A 251 9.81 2.21 -8.70
C LEU A 251 11.14 2.83 -8.23
N ASP A 252 11.20 4.15 -8.06
CA ASP A 252 12.38 4.85 -7.55
C ASP A 252 12.76 4.36 -6.15
N LEU A 253 11.78 4.13 -5.27
CA LEU A 253 12.01 3.61 -3.91
C LEU A 253 12.49 2.15 -3.92
N GLU A 254 12.10 1.38 -4.92
CA GLU A 254 12.57 0.02 -5.13
C GLU A 254 13.87 -0.07 -5.95
N GLU A 255 14.40 1.07 -6.43
CA GLU A 255 15.60 1.15 -7.28
C GLU A 255 15.43 0.38 -8.60
N ILE A 256 14.22 0.39 -9.13
CA ILE A 256 13.86 -0.20 -10.40
C ILE A 256 13.81 0.93 -11.44
N GLY A 257 14.77 0.96 -12.33
CA GLY A 257 14.89 1.96 -13.39
C GLY A 257 14.46 1.43 -14.75
#